data_83e090d49b51a50c3ceaf13c6be1da94
#
_entry.id   83e090d49b51a50c3ceaf13c6be1da94
#
_cell.length_a   1.000
_cell.length_b   1.000
_cell.length_c   1.000
_cell.angle_alpha   90.00
_cell.angle_beta   90.00
_cell.angle_gamma   90.00
#
_symmetry.space_group_name_H-M   'P 1'
#
loop_
_entity.id
_entity.type
_entity.pdbx_description
1 polymer ?
#
loop_
_entity_poly.entity_id
_entity_poly.type
_entity_poly.pdbx_seq_one_letter_code
_entity_poly.pdbx_strand_id
1 'polypeptide(L)'
;MPENKWSARTWHRKASRPVSLWMMVFILVGATHTLVPNYRWVLIHLFTLGLVSNSIIVWSQHLTEKFTQQRLPESTRPTQLARIYGLNAGIILALIGQILMEFWSQHWIVTQMGATLIALMMLWHAASLFRQWRGAKDKRFRPVVGAYVL
;
A
#
# COMPACT_ATOMS: atom_id res chain seq x y z
N MET A 1 -12.40 12.25 -27.76
CA MET A 1 -12.88 12.50 -26.38
C MET A 1 -11.69 12.33 -25.44
N PRO A 2 -11.34 13.28 -24.59
CA PRO A 2 -10.28 13.08 -23.62
C PRO A 2 -10.65 11.93 -22.69
N GLU A 3 -9.76 10.94 -22.60
CA GLU A 3 -9.95 9.77 -21.73
C GLU A 3 -10.15 10.27 -20.30
N ASN A 4 -11.25 9.90 -19.66
CA ASN A 4 -11.54 10.36 -18.30
C ASN A 4 -10.39 9.94 -17.38
N LYS A 5 -9.64 10.91 -16.85
CA LYS A 5 -8.43 10.75 -16.04
C LYS A 5 -8.62 9.81 -14.84
N TRP A 6 -9.89 9.60 -14.43
CA TRP A 6 -10.27 8.82 -13.24
C TRP A 6 -11.17 7.62 -13.58
N SER A 7 -11.21 7.20 -14.86
CA SER A 7 -11.93 5.97 -15.22
C SER A 7 -11.41 4.79 -14.37
N ALA A 8 -12.27 3.80 -14.13
CA ALA A 8 -11.92 2.63 -13.32
C ALA A 8 -10.65 1.94 -13.84
N ARG A 9 -10.49 1.83 -15.16
CA ARG A 9 -9.31 1.22 -15.81
C ARG A 9 -8.05 2.04 -15.57
N THR A 10 -8.13 3.36 -15.72
CA THR A 10 -6.99 4.26 -15.51
C THR A 10 -6.56 4.28 -14.05
N TRP A 11 -7.53 4.27 -13.12
CA TRP A 11 -7.26 4.20 -11.70
C TRP A 11 -6.55 2.89 -11.31
N HIS A 12 -7.09 1.73 -11.72
CA HIS A 12 -6.46 0.43 -11.43
C HIS A 12 -5.01 0.36 -11.92
N ARG A 13 -4.76 0.83 -13.13
CA ARG A 13 -3.40 0.88 -13.70
C ARG A 13 -2.46 1.75 -12.85
N LYS A 14 -2.94 2.90 -12.33
CA LYS A 14 -2.15 3.77 -11.45
C LYS A 14 -1.94 3.14 -10.06
N ALA A 15 -2.97 2.55 -9.50
CA ALA A 15 -2.94 1.96 -8.16
C ALA A 15 -2.07 0.70 -8.08
N SER A 16 -2.01 -0.11 -9.15
CA SER A 16 -1.21 -1.34 -9.20
C SER A 16 0.26 -1.13 -9.59
N ARG A 17 0.64 0.04 -10.12
CA ARG A 17 2.04 0.33 -10.49
C ARG A 17 3.05 0.08 -9.36
N PRO A 18 2.81 0.52 -8.11
CA PRO A 18 3.75 0.25 -7.01
C PRO A 18 4.00 -1.24 -6.80
N VAL A 19 2.97 -2.10 -6.90
CA VAL A 19 3.13 -3.56 -6.75
C VAL A 19 4.10 -4.10 -7.79
N SER A 20 3.94 -3.72 -9.06
CA SER A 20 4.84 -4.16 -10.14
C SER A 20 6.27 -3.63 -9.96
N LEU A 21 6.42 -2.38 -9.53
CA LEU A 21 7.73 -1.79 -9.26
C LEU A 21 8.43 -2.51 -8.09
N TRP A 22 7.73 -2.77 -6.99
CA TRP A 22 8.31 -3.50 -5.86
C TRP A 22 8.66 -4.95 -6.22
N MET A 23 7.87 -5.60 -7.09
CA MET A 23 8.22 -6.93 -7.61
C MET A 23 9.53 -6.89 -8.39
N MET A 24 9.72 -5.90 -9.26
CA MET A 24 10.97 -5.72 -10.00
C MET A 24 12.15 -5.48 -9.06
N VAL A 25 11.99 -4.59 -8.06
CA VAL A 25 13.03 -4.31 -7.06
C VAL A 25 13.35 -5.57 -6.24
N PHE A 26 12.34 -6.33 -5.83
CA PHE A 26 12.52 -7.58 -5.09
C PHE A 26 13.34 -8.61 -5.90
N ILE A 27 13.02 -8.80 -7.18
CA ILE A 27 13.76 -9.70 -8.08
C ILE A 27 15.20 -9.22 -8.26
N LEU A 28 15.38 -7.91 -8.48
CA LEU A 28 16.71 -7.33 -8.67
C LEU A 28 17.59 -7.50 -7.42
N VAL A 29 17.07 -7.15 -6.24
CA VAL A 29 17.77 -7.33 -4.96
C VAL A 29 18.05 -8.81 -4.69
N GLY A 30 17.10 -9.71 -5.01
CA GLY A 30 17.31 -11.15 -4.90
C GLY A 30 18.44 -11.67 -5.80
N ALA A 31 18.52 -11.19 -7.03
CA ALA A 31 19.57 -11.55 -7.98
C ALA A 31 20.94 -10.99 -7.58
N THR A 32 20.97 -9.81 -6.95
CA THR A 32 22.21 -9.10 -6.55
C THR A 32 22.44 -9.13 -5.03
N HIS A 33 21.85 -10.06 -4.33
CA HIS A 33 21.83 -10.10 -2.86
C HIS A 33 23.20 -10.05 -2.20
N THR A 34 24.24 -10.59 -2.86
CA THR A 34 25.63 -10.54 -2.36
C THR A 34 26.21 -9.14 -2.26
N LEU A 35 25.65 -8.19 -3.01
CA LEU A 35 26.08 -6.78 -3.04
C LEU A 35 25.27 -5.90 -2.09
N VAL A 36 24.19 -6.43 -1.50
CA VAL A 36 23.26 -5.65 -0.67
C VAL A 36 23.49 -5.94 0.80
N PRO A 37 23.89 -4.93 1.59
CA PRO A 37 24.01 -5.10 3.04
C PRO A 37 22.70 -5.56 3.65
N ASN A 38 22.79 -6.48 4.61
CA ASN A 38 21.62 -7.01 5.32
C ASN A 38 20.45 -7.48 4.39
N TYR A 39 20.82 -8.09 3.24
CA TYR A 39 19.88 -8.45 2.16
C TYR A 39 18.67 -9.27 2.63
N ARG A 40 18.84 -10.13 3.64
CA ARG A 40 17.72 -10.95 4.18
C ARG A 40 16.63 -10.08 4.74
N TRP A 41 17.00 -9.08 5.54
CA TRP A 41 16.05 -8.11 6.10
C TRP A 41 15.39 -7.31 4.97
N VAL A 42 16.20 -6.80 4.03
CA VAL A 42 15.70 -6.03 2.88
C VAL A 42 14.71 -6.83 2.05
N LEU A 43 15.02 -8.08 1.69
CA LEU A 43 14.12 -8.94 0.91
C LEU A 43 12.80 -9.23 1.63
N ILE A 44 12.84 -9.54 2.94
CA ILE A 44 11.64 -9.77 3.72
C ILE A 44 10.74 -8.53 3.69
N HIS A 45 11.31 -7.33 3.88
CA HIS A 45 10.53 -6.09 3.92
C HIS A 45 10.10 -5.61 2.54
N LEU A 46 10.88 -5.84 1.49
CA LEU A 46 10.43 -5.63 0.11
C LEU A 46 9.21 -6.51 -0.22
N PHE A 47 9.23 -7.76 0.19
CA PHE A 47 8.10 -8.66 -0.01
C PHE A 47 6.89 -8.25 0.82
N THR A 48 7.06 -8.10 2.14
CA THR A 48 5.93 -7.85 3.06
C THR A 48 5.37 -6.44 2.92
N LEU A 49 6.21 -5.41 2.95
CA LEU A 49 5.77 -4.02 2.87
C LEU A 49 5.57 -3.58 1.41
N GLY A 50 6.50 -3.92 0.52
CA GLY A 50 6.43 -3.52 -0.88
C GLY A 50 5.32 -4.23 -1.64
N LEU A 51 5.32 -5.56 -1.66
CA LEU A 51 4.37 -6.34 -2.45
C LEU A 51 3.04 -6.56 -1.71
N VAL A 52 3.10 -7.18 -0.52
CA VAL A 52 1.89 -7.64 0.18
C VAL A 52 1.05 -6.47 0.64
N SER A 53 1.61 -5.47 1.31
CA SER A 53 0.84 -4.33 1.81
C SER A 53 0.20 -3.49 0.69
N ASN A 54 0.92 -3.25 -0.41
CA ASN A 54 0.34 -2.58 -1.58
C ASN A 54 -0.78 -3.41 -2.22
N SER A 55 -0.62 -4.73 -2.33
CA SER A 55 -1.66 -5.63 -2.83
C SER A 55 -2.90 -5.58 -1.94
N ILE A 56 -2.73 -5.64 -0.62
CA ILE A 56 -3.83 -5.54 0.35
C ILE A 56 -4.62 -4.24 0.15
N ILE A 57 -3.95 -3.09 0.06
CA ILE A 57 -4.64 -1.79 -0.13
C ILE A 57 -5.46 -1.78 -1.42
N VAL A 58 -4.89 -2.24 -2.54
CA VAL A 58 -5.57 -2.22 -3.84
C VAL A 58 -6.75 -3.18 -3.85
N TRP A 59 -6.54 -4.43 -3.39
CA TRP A 59 -7.55 -5.47 -3.44
C TRP A 59 -8.66 -5.28 -2.41
N SER A 60 -8.33 -4.90 -1.18
CA SER A 60 -9.34 -4.66 -0.14
C SER A 60 -10.30 -3.53 -0.54
N GLN A 61 -9.78 -2.45 -1.14
CA GLN A 61 -10.63 -1.38 -1.67
C GLN A 61 -11.55 -1.89 -2.79
N HIS A 62 -10.99 -2.65 -3.75
CA HIS A 62 -11.77 -3.20 -4.86
C HIS A 62 -12.86 -4.17 -4.38
N LEU A 63 -12.51 -5.08 -3.47
CA LEU A 63 -13.45 -6.05 -2.90
C LEU A 63 -14.53 -5.36 -2.08
N THR A 64 -14.18 -4.36 -1.28
CA THR A 64 -15.16 -3.58 -0.51
C THR A 64 -16.17 -2.91 -1.44
N GLU A 65 -15.74 -2.21 -2.50
CA GLU A 65 -16.66 -1.61 -3.48
C GLU A 65 -17.54 -2.66 -4.16
N LYS A 66 -16.99 -3.84 -4.44
CA LYS A 66 -17.73 -4.92 -5.09
C LYS A 66 -18.77 -5.56 -4.17
N PHE A 67 -18.38 -5.88 -2.93
CA PHE A 67 -19.27 -6.54 -1.98
C PHE A 67 -20.33 -5.61 -1.37
N THR A 68 -20.00 -4.33 -1.18
CA THR A 68 -20.98 -3.34 -0.73
C THR A 68 -21.88 -2.83 -1.87
N GLN A 69 -21.57 -3.19 -3.14
CA GLN A 69 -22.20 -2.66 -4.35
C GLN A 69 -22.19 -1.12 -4.42
N GLN A 70 -21.29 -0.48 -3.68
CA GLN A 70 -21.13 0.96 -3.61
C GLN A 70 -19.81 1.38 -4.24
N ARG A 71 -19.86 1.86 -5.48
CA ARG A 71 -18.70 2.48 -6.11
C ARG A 71 -18.48 3.85 -5.49
N LEU A 72 -17.26 4.10 -5.06
CA LEU A 72 -16.88 5.42 -4.58
C LEU A 72 -16.91 6.43 -5.74
N PRO A 73 -17.31 7.68 -5.45
CA PRO A 73 -17.25 8.77 -6.41
C PRO A 73 -15.84 8.96 -6.97
N GLU A 74 -15.73 9.37 -8.22
CA GLU A 74 -14.44 9.62 -8.87
C GLU A 74 -13.62 10.68 -8.13
N SER A 75 -14.27 11.62 -7.45
CA SER A 75 -13.64 12.63 -6.61
C SER A 75 -12.81 12.07 -5.44
N THR A 76 -13.07 10.84 -5.01
CA THR A 76 -12.31 10.17 -3.94
C THR A 76 -11.05 9.45 -4.44
N ARG A 77 -10.90 9.25 -5.75
CA ARG A 77 -9.76 8.54 -6.35
C ARG A 77 -8.41 9.19 -6.07
N PRO A 78 -8.24 10.52 -6.11
CA PRO A 78 -6.99 11.16 -5.70
C PRO A 78 -6.59 10.85 -4.27
N THR A 79 -7.55 10.86 -3.33
CA THR A 79 -7.31 10.52 -1.91
C THR A 79 -6.89 9.06 -1.73
N GLN A 80 -7.45 8.15 -2.52
CA GLN A 80 -7.01 6.74 -2.51
C GLN A 80 -5.57 6.59 -3.01
N LEU A 81 -5.21 7.30 -4.09
CA LEU A 81 -3.83 7.30 -4.58
C LEU A 81 -2.86 7.96 -3.59
N ALA A 82 -3.27 9.03 -2.91
CA ALA A 82 -2.45 9.68 -1.89
C ALA A 82 -2.07 8.70 -0.76
N ARG A 83 -2.99 7.83 -0.32
CA ARG A 83 -2.70 6.78 0.66
C ARG A 83 -1.68 5.76 0.14
N ILE A 84 -1.84 5.33 -1.11
CA ILE A 84 -0.90 4.38 -1.74
C ILE A 84 0.50 5.03 -1.85
N TYR A 85 0.59 6.26 -2.31
CA TYR A 85 1.87 6.95 -2.43
C TYR A 85 2.48 7.27 -1.07
N GLY A 86 1.68 7.66 -0.07
CA GLY A 86 2.15 7.86 1.30
C GLY A 86 2.68 6.57 1.92
N LEU A 87 2.01 5.42 1.72
CA LEU A 87 2.52 4.10 2.12
C LEU A 87 3.89 3.84 1.48
N ASN A 88 3.99 4.04 0.17
CA ASN A 88 5.25 3.78 -0.55
C ASN A 88 6.38 4.72 -0.13
N ALA A 89 6.09 5.98 0.16
CA ALA A 89 7.07 6.91 0.75
C ALA A 89 7.56 6.41 2.11
N GLY A 90 6.66 5.91 2.96
CA GLY A 90 7.03 5.30 4.24
C GLY A 90 7.91 4.07 4.08
N ILE A 91 7.60 3.20 3.12
CA ILE A 91 8.40 1.99 2.82
C ILE A 91 9.81 2.39 2.36
N ILE A 92 9.91 3.35 1.45
CA ILE A 92 11.21 3.86 0.96
C ILE A 92 12.03 4.43 2.11
N LEU A 93 11.43 5.26 2.98
CA LEU A 93 12.12 5.81 4.15
C LEU A 93 12.61 4.71 5.09
N ALA A 94 11.78 3.71 5.40
CA ALA A 94 12.16 2.61 6.27
C ALA A 94 13.34 1.80 5.69
N LEU A 95 13.33 1.52 4.38
CA LEU A 95 14.42 0.81 3.69
C LEU A 95 15.70 1.65 3.65
N ILE A 96 15.60 2.95 3.34
CA ILE A 96 16.75 3.86 3.35
C ILE A 96 17.37 3.92 4.75
N GLY A 97 16.54 4.09 5.79
CA GLY A 97 17.03 4.12 7.17
C GLY A 97 17.79 2.85 7.54
N GLN A 98 17.37 1.69 7.07
CA GLN A 98 18.06 0.43 7.31
C GLN A 98 19.38 0.30 6.53
N ILE A 99 19.43 0.78 5.29
CA ILE A 99 20.67 0.79 4.50
C ILE A 99 21.70 1.75 5.10
N LEU A 100 21.23 2.88 5.66
CA LEU A 100 22.10 3.86 6.32
C LEU A 100 22.73 3.36 7.64
N MET A 101 22.31 2.21 8.15
CA MET A 101 22.81 1.63 9.39
C MET A 101 24.34 1.50 9.43
N GLU A 102 24.97 1.24 8.29
CA GLU A 102 26.42 1.09 8.20
C GLU A 102 27.18 2.43 8.21
N PHE A 103 26.51 3.54 7.88
CA PHE A 103 27.14 4.82 7.65
C PHE A 103 26.73 5.88 8.68
N TRP A 104 25.63 5.68 9.41
CA TRP A 104 25.07 6.69 10.29
C TRP A 104 24.41 6.10 11.54
N SER A 105 24.92 6.46 12.71
CA SER A 105 24.46 5.92 14.00
C SER A 105 22.99 6.25 14.34
N GLN A 106 22.44 7.35 13.81
CA GLN A 106 21.06 7.77 14.04
C GLN A 106 20.09 7.32 12.92
N HIS A 107 20.50 6.38 12.06
CA HIS A 107 19.69 5.82 10.97
C HIS A 107 18.30 5.36 11.41
N TRP A 108 18.17 4.92 12.67
CA TRP A 108 16.91 4.47 13.26
C TRP A 108 15.81 5.54 13.25
N ILE A 109 16.19 6.84 13.28
CA ILE A 109 15.21 7.96 13.18
C ILE A 109 14.47 7.87 11.83
N VAL A 110 15.20 7.68 10.74
CA VAL A 110 14.61 7.57 9.39
C VAL A 110 13.77 6.32 9.27
N THR A 111 14.24 5.19 9.81
CA THR A 111 13.48 3.94 9.87
C THR A 111 12.17 4.13 10.63
N GLN A 112 12.23 4.79 11.80
CA GLN A 112 11.04 5.05 12.62
C GLN A 112 10.05 6.00 11.95
N MET A 113 10.53 7.05 11.28
CA MET A 113 9.68 7.94 10.49
C MET A 113 8.96 7.17 9.37
N GLY A 114 9.69 6.30 8.66
CA GLY A 114 9.11 5.42 7.65
C GLY A 114 8.04 4.50 8.23
N ALA A 115 8.34 3.80 9.32
CA ALA A 115 7.40 2.89 10.00
C ALA A 115 6.15 3.62 10.49
N THR A 116 6.31 4.81 11.07
CA THR A 116 5.19 5.66 11.51
C THR A 116 4.30 6.06 10.33
N LEU A 117 4.91 6.48 9.23
CA LEU A 117 4.15 6.86 8.03
C LEU A 117 3.38 5.66 7.45
N ILE A 118 4.01 4.47 7.38
CA ILE A 118 3.35 3.23 6.98
C ILE A 118 2.13 2.97 7.86
N ALA A 119 2.29 3.01 9.18
CA ALA A 119 1.21 2.77 10.14
C ALA A 119 0.06 3.78 9.95
N LEU A 120 0.36 5.07 9.79
CA LEU A 120 -0.64 6.12 9.56
C LEU A 120 -1.42 5.88 8.25
N MET A 121 -0.75 5.50 7.17
CA MET A 121 -1.42 5.22 5.89
C MET A 121 -2.30 3.98 5.96
N MET A 122 -1.85 2.93 6.65
CA MET A 122 -2.65 1.72 6.86
C MET A 122 -3.87 1.98 7.74
N LEU A 123 -3.71 2.75 8.83
CA LEU A 123 -4.83 3.16 9.68
C LEU A 123 -5.85 4.02 8.93
N TRP A 124 -5.36 4.96 8.11
CA TRP A 124 -6.24 5.76 7.26
C TRP A 124 -7.01 4.90 6.26
N HIS A 125 -6.33 3.90 5.67
CA HIS A 125 -6.98 2.95 4.77
C HIS A 125 -8.05 2.12 5.49
N ALA A 126 -7.71 1.52 6.63
CA ALA A 126 -8.64 0.75 7.46
C ALA A 126 -9.86 1.58 7.89
N ALA A 127 -9.64 2.83 8.36
CA ALA A 127 -10.73 3.74 8.73
C ALA A 127 -11.63 4.09 7.52
N SER A 128 -11.06 4.18 6.31
CA SER A 128 -11.83 4.40 5.08
C SER A 128 -12.70 3.20 4.73
N LEU A 129 -12.14 1.98 4.81
CA LEU A 129 -12.90 0.74 4.58
C LEU A 129 -14.00 0.54 5.63
N PHE A 130 -13.69 0.81 6.89
CA PHE A 130 -14.66 0.73 7.99
C PHE A 130 -15.85 1.67 7.79
N ARG A 131 -15.60 2.92 7.34
CA ARG A 131 -16.68 3.87 7.00
C ARG A 131 -17.55 3.36 5.85
N GLN A 132 -16.95 2.78 4.80
CA GLN A 132 -17.68 2.18 3.68
C GLN A 132 -18.51 0.98 4.15
N TRP A 133 -17.93 0.12 4.96
CA TRP A 133 -18.61 -1.03 5.55
C TRP A 133 -19.83 -0.63 6.39
N ARG A 134 -19.68 0.37 7.26
CA ARG A 134 -20.79 0.90 8.06
C ARG A 134 -21.90 1.52 7.22
N GLY A 135 -21.55 2.18 6.13
CA GLY A 135 -22.49 2.81 5.19
C GLY A 135 -23.12 1.85 4.17
N ALA A 136 -22.72 0.57 4.16
CA ALA A 136 -23.22 -0.40 3.20
C ALA A 136 -24.73 -0.64 3.39
N LYS A 137 -25.49 -0.39 2.31
CA LYS A 137 -26.96 -0.61 2.28
C LYS A 137 -27.30 -2.08 2.22
N ASP A 138 -26.51 -2.88 1.49
CA ASP A 138 -26.71 -4.32 1.36
C ASP A 138 -26.06 -5.04 2.56
N LYS A 139 -26.90 -5.70 3.35
CA LYS A 139 -26.50 -6.44 4.55
C LYS A 139 -25.94 -7.84 4.24
N ARG A 140 -26.15 -8.36 3.01
CA ARG A 140 -25.83 -9.75 2.65
C ARG A 140 -24.34 -10.07 2.76
N PHE A 141 -23.47 -9.18 2.27
CA PHE A 141 -22.01 -9.37 2.27
C PHE A 141 -21.29 -8.62 3.37
N ARG A 142 -22.03 -7.98 4.28
CA ARG A 142 -21.48 -7.22 5.40
C ARG A 142 -20.56 -8.04 6.30
N PRO A 143 -20.88 -9.32 6.66
CA PRO A 143 -19.97 -10.16 7.45
C PRO A 143 -18.64 -10.45 6.74
N VAL A 144 -18.68 -10.66 5.41
CA VAL A 144 -17.47 -10.94 4.62
C VAL A 144 -16.52 -9.74 4.62
N VAL A 145 -17.06 -8.52 4.43
CA VAL A 145 -16.25 -7.30 4.48
C VAL A 145 -15.74 -7.04 5.90
N GLY A 146 -16.56 -7.30 6.93
CA GLY A 146 -16.16 -7.20 8.33
C GLY A 146 -14.95 -8.07 8.68
N ALA A 147 -14.88 -9.29 8.13
CA ALA A 147 -13.82 -10.24 8.45
C ALA A 147 -12.40 -9.81 8.02
N TYR A 148 -12.25 -8.87 7.08
CA TYR A 148 -10.92 -8.35 6.69
C TYR A 148 -10.73 -6.85 6.97
N VAL A 149 -11.72 -6.21 7.60
CA VAL A 149 -11.62 -4.84 8.11
C VAL A 149 -11.30 -4.81 9.61
N LEU A 150 -11.72 -5.86 10.33
CA LEU A 150 -11.46 -6.10 11.75
C LEU A 150 -10.26 -7.00 11.96
#